data_135181782bf95af8f1500e0149365770
#
_entry.id   135181782bf95af8f1500e0149365770
#
_cell.length_a   1.000
_cell.length_b   1.000
_cell.length_c   1.000
_cell.angle_alpha   90.00
_cell.angle_beta   90.00
_cell.angle_gamma   90.00
#
_symmetry.space_group_name_H-M   'P 1'
#
loop_
_entity.id
_entity.type
_entity.pdbx_description
1 polymer ?
#
loop_
_entity_poly.entity_id
_entity_poly.type
_entity_poly.pdbx_seq_one_letter_code
_entity_poly.pdbx_strand_id
1 'polypeptide(L)'
;MDFGKFAATYIEELKTVLDGFETNRFIELINALLEAHAQGHRIFIMGNGGSGSTASHFVCDLNKGCCLDLERKFKVMCLNDNLPSVLAYANDISYESVFVEQLKNFFEKGDLVIGISGSGNSENVLQAIRYAGANGGKTAGISGYAGGKLADLVDIPFVARVDDMQKVEDVHMIVVHMIMQAVYAKLHPYNATGKPC
;
A
#
# COMPACT_ATOMS: atom_id res chain seq x y z
N MET A 1 24.16 -27.27 0.97
CA MET A 1 22.81 -26.75 0.73
C MET A 1 22.55 -26.85 -0.77
N ASP A 2 21.42 -27.42 -1.18
CA ASP A 2 21.01 -27.47 -2.59
C ASP A 2 20.15 -26.24 -2.89
N PHE A 3 20.72 -25.26 -3.60
CA PHE A 3 20.04 -24.02 -3.94
C PHE A 3 18.89 -24.20 -4.96
N GLY A 4 18.97 -25.23 -5.82
CA GLY A 4 17.87 -25.56 -6.75
C GLY A 4 16.64 -26.05 -5.98
N LYS A 5 16.84 -26.97 -5.03
CA LYS A 5 15.76 -27.45 -4.16
C LYS A 5 15.20 -26.30 -3.29
N PHE A 6 16.07 -25.44 -2.75
CA PHE A 6 15.64 -24.27 -1.97
C PHE A 6 14.71 -23.36 -2.78
N ALA A 7 15.13 -22.99 -4.01
CA ALA A 7 14.33 -22.13 -4.88
C ALA A 7 12.96 -22.76 -5.23
N ALA A 8 12.95 -24.06 -5.56
CA ALA A 8 11.71 -24.77 -5.85
C ALA A 8 10.76 -24.78 -4.65
N THR A 9 11.27 -25.05 -3.45
CA THR A 9 10.47 -25.02 -2.21
C THR A 9 9.89 -23.65 -1.94
N TYR A 10 10.69 -22.59 -2.06
CA TYR A 10 10.23 -21.21 -1.88
C TYR A 10 9.05 -20.85 -2.80
N ILE A 11 9.18 -21.21 -4.10
CA ILE A 11 8.14 -20.94 -5.09
C ILE A 11 6.85 -21.73 -4.80
N GLU A 12 6.94 -23.01 -4.40
CA GLU A 12 5.76 -23.80 -4.06
C GLU A 12 5.05 -23.27 -2.81
N GLU A 13 5.80 -22.84 -1.80
CA GLU A 13 5.22 -22.18 -0.62
C GLU A 13 4.53 -20.86 -0.99
N LEU A 14 5.13 -20.04 -1.85
CA LEU A 14 4.51 -18.80 -2.32
C LEU A 14 3.23 -19.06 -3.12
N LYS A 15 3.19 -20.08 -3.99
CA LYS A 15 1.97 -20.51 -4.68
C LYS A 15 0.87 -20.86 -3.69
N THR A 16 1.20 -21.63 -2.63
CA THR A 16 0.23 -22.00 -1.59
C THR A 16 -0.36 -20.77 -0.90
N VAL A 17 0.46 -19.74 -0.65
CA VAL A 17 -0.03 -18.46 -0.09
C VAL A 17 -0.98 -17.76 -1.05
N LEU A 18 -0.65 -17.76 -2.35
CA LEU A 18 -1.48 -17.13 -3.40
C LEU A 18 -2.81 -17.87 -3.63
N ASP A 19 -2.89 -19.18 -3.39
CA ASP A 19 -4.14 -19.94 -3.46
C ASP A 19 -5.16 -19.44 -2.40
N GLY A 20 -4.67 -18.87 -1.28
CA GLY A 20 -5.47 -18.24 -0.23
C GLY A 20 -5.73 -16.74 -0.43
N PHE A 21 -5.59 -16.20 -1.64
CA PHE A 21 -5.67 -14.77 -1.94
C PHE A 21 -7.02 -14.15 -1.55
N GLU A 22 -6.99 -13.07 -0.78
CA GLU A 22 -8.19 -12.37 -0.27
C GLU A 22 -8.83 -11.48 -1.36
N THR A 23 -9.45 -12.10 -2.39
CA THR A 23 -10.00 -11.42 -3.57
C THR A 23 -11.00 -10.31 -3.21
N ASN A 24 -11.85 -10.49 -2.21
CA ASN A 24 -12.82 -9.46 -1.82
C ASN A 24 -12.11 -8.20 -1.27
N ARG A 25 -11.08 -8.37 -0.45
CA ARG A 25 -10.29 -7.26 0.10
C ARG A 25 -9.49 -6.54 -0.97
N PHE A 26 -8.98 -7.28 -1.94
CA PHE A 26 -8.35 -6.73 -3.13
C PHE A 26 -9.31 -5.85 -3.94
N ILE A 27 -10.54 -6.29 -4.16
CA ILE A 27 -11.57 -5.52 -4.87
C ILE A 27 -11.94 -4.25 -4.07
N GLU A 28 -12.06 -4.33 -2.74
CA GLU A 28 -12.34 -3.17 -1.88
C GLU A 28 -11.22 -2.12 -1.97
N LEU A 29 -9.94 -2.54 -2.01
CA LEU A 29 -8.78 -1.64 -2.21
C LEU A 29 -8.85 -0.91 -3.56
N ILE A 30 -9.14 -1.63 -4.65
CA ILE A 30 -9.29 -1.03 -5.99
C ILE A 30 -10.43 -0.01 -5.98
N ASN A 31 -11.58 -0.36 -5.41
CA ASN A 31 -12.73 0.53 -5.36
C ASN A 31 -12.43 1.80 -4.56
N ALA A 32 -11.72 1.70 -3.43
CA ALA A 32 -11.32 2.87 -2.63
C ALA A 32 -10.37 3.81 -3.41
N LEU A 33 -9.42 3.24 -4.17
CA LEU A 33 -8.53 4.03 -5.04
C LEU A 33 -9.30 4.75 -6.15
N LEU A 34 -10.20 4.04 -6.83
CA LEU A 34 -11.03 4.61 -7.90
C LEU A 34 -11.99 5.69 -7.36
N GLU A 35 -12.55 5.49 -6.17
CA GLU A 35 -13.39 6.48 -5.50
C GLU A 35 -12.60 7.73 -5.13
N ALA A 36 -11.42 7.59 -4.51
CA ALA A 36 -10.55 8.71 -4.20
C ALA A 36 -10.17 9.50 -5.46
N HIS A 37 -9.84 8.81 -6.56
CA HIS A 37 -9.59 9.43 -7.86
C HIS A 37 -10.82 10.19 -8.38
N ALA A 38 -12.00 9.56 -8.40
CA ALA A 38 -13.23 10.15 -8.90
C ALA A 38 -13.66 11.40 -8.11
N GLN A 39 -13.44 11.41 -6.81
CA GLN A 39 -13.77 12.53 -5.92
C GLN A 39 -12.65 13.58 -5.82
N GLY A 40 -11.46 13.27 -6.34
CA GLY A 40 -10.29 14.16 -6.30
C GLY A 40 -9.63 14.25 -4.93
N HIS A 41 -9.86 13.24 -4.07
CA HIS A 41 -9.18 13.08 -2.80
C HIS A 41 -7.71 12.72 -2.98
N ARG A 42 -6.90 13.00 -1.96
CA ARG A 42 -5.50 12.57 -1.91
C ARG A 42 -5.42 11.13 -1.43
N ILE A 43 -4.34 10.49 -1.82
CA ILE A 43 -3.99 9.14 -1.37
C ILE A 43 -2.60 9.20 -0.76
N PHE A 44 -2.48 8.82 0.50
CA PHE A 44 -1.20 8.75 1.21
C PHE A 44 -0.83 7.30 1.43
N ILE A 45 0.41 6.94 1.09
CA ILE A 45 0.92 5.57 1.25
C ILE A 45 2.21 5.62 2.07
N MET A 46 2.40 4.68 2.99
CA MET A 46 3.57 4.61 3.84
C MET A 46 3.88 3.20 4.32
N GLY A 47 5.13 2.98 4.69
CA GLY A 47 5.63 1.73 5.29
C GLY A 47 7.07 1.88 5.75
N ASN A 48 7.66 0.86 6.38
CA ASN A 48 9.05 0.83 6.82
C ASN A 48 9.86 -0.18 6.01
N GLY A 49 11.16 0.06 5.82
CA GLY A 49 12.06 -0.90 5.16
C GLY A 49 11.55 -1.36 3.80
N GLY A 50 11.40 -2.69 3.62
CA GLY A 50 10.83 -3.28 2.40
C GLY A 50 9.41 -2.80 2.12
N SER A 51 8.56 -2.68 3.15
CA SER A 51 7.22 -2.08 3.01
C SER A 51 7.27 -0.61 2.58
N GLY A 52 8.30 0.16 2.97
CA GLY A 52 8.53 1.52 2.49
C GLY A 52 8.90 1.54 1.01
N SER A 53 9.74 0.60 0.56
CA SER A 53 10.06 0.43 -0.86
C SER A 53 8.83 0.08 -1.68
N THR A 54 7.97 -0.81 -1.17
CA THR A 54 6.68 -1.14 -1.79
C THR A 54 5.76 0.08 -1.85
N ALA A 55 5.73 0.92 -0.81
CA ALA A 55 4.94 2.16 -0.79
C ALA A 55 5.39 3.14 -1.88
N SER A 56 6.71 3.43 -1.99
CA SER A 56 7.27 4.29 -3.03
C SER A 56 7.02 3.73 -4.44
N HIS A 57 7.19 2.41 -4.63
CA HIS A 57 6.90 1.75 -5.90
C HIS A 57 5.43 1.90 -6.29
N PHE A 58 4.52 1.65 -5.35
CA PHE A 58 3.08 1.76 -5.58
C PHE A 58 2.67 3.20 -5.96
N VAL A 59 3.25 4.20 -5.31
CA VAL A 59 3.03 5.62 -5.68
C VAL A 59 3.53 5.91 -7.10
N CYS A 60 4.70 5.38 -7.48
CA CYS A 60 5.21 5.50 -8.85
C CYS A 60 4.26 4.86 -9.87
N ASP A 61 3.76 3.68 -9.59
CA ASP A 61 2.80 2.96 -10.44
C ASP A 61 1.50 3.73 -10.64
N LEU A 62 0.94 4.29 -9.58
CA LEU A 62 -0.28 5.11 -9.68
C LEU A 62 -0.02 6.43 -10.40
N ASN A 63 1.05 7.16 -10.07
CA ASN A 63 1.33 8.48 -10.64
C ASN A 63 1.77 8.42 -12.10
N LYS A 64 2.61 7.44 -12.48
CA LYS A 64 3.09 7.28 -13.86
C LYS A 64 2.31 6.20 -14.60
N GLY A 65 2.20 5.01 -14.03
CA GLY A 65 1.60 3.85 -14.69
C GLY A 65 0.13 4.06 -15.02
N CYS A 66 -0.67 4.50 -14.05
CA CYS A 66 -2.10 4.73 -14.26
C CYS A 66 -2.43 6.10 -14.86
N CYS A 67 -1.61 7.14 -14.60
CA CYS A 67 -1.99 8.52 -14.86
C CYS A 67 -1.48 9.10 -16.18
N LEU A 68 -0.52 8.48 -16.88
CA LEU A 68 0.23 9.14 -17.94
C LEU A 68 -0.68 9.85 -18.95
N ASP A 69 -1.71 9.17 -19.45
CA ASP A 69 -2.61 9.65 -20.49
C ASP A 69 -3.97 10.14 -19.96
N LEU A 70 -4.16 10.20 -18.63
CA LEU A 70 -5.40 10.70 -18.03
C LEU A 70 -5.38 12.24 -17.96
N GLU A 71 -6.49 12.88 -18.27
CA GLU A 71 -6.72 14.30 -18.00
C GLU A 71 -6.72 14.56 -16.49
N ARG A 72 -7.53 13.79 -15.75
CA ARG A 72 -7.58 13.83 -14.30
C ARG A 72 -6.53 12.88 -13.70
N LYS A 73 -5.57 13.43 -12.98
CA LYS A 73 -4.50 12.67 -12.33
C LYS A 73 -4.92 12.18 -10.95
N PHE A 74 -4.33 11.06 -10.50
CA PHE A 74 -4.31 10.72 -9.08
C PHE A 74 -3.51 11.76 -8.29
N LYS A 75 -3.89 12.00 -7.05
CA LYS A 75 -3.14 12.85 -6.10
C LYS A 75 -2.50 11.94 -5.06
N VAL A 76 -1.49 11.17 -5.46
CA VAL A 76 -0.84 10.16 -4.60
C VAL A 76 0.48 10.67 -4.08
N MET A 77 0.74 10.44 -2.80
CA MET A 77 1.97 10.82 -2.11
C MET A 77 2.50 9.66 -1.27
N CYS A 78 3.79 9.36 -1.38
CA CYS A 78 4.49 8.46 -0.47
C CYS A 78 5.09 9.28 0.68
N LEU A 79 4.74 8.95 1.92
CA LEU A 79 5.27 9.63 3.10
C LEU A 79 6.73 9.22 3.42
N ASN A 80 7.28 8.23 2.71
CA ASN A 80 8.67 7.82 2.84
C ASN A 80 9.64 8.65 1.99
N ASP A 81 9.15 9.29 0.89
CA ASP A 81 10.03 9.81 -0.16
C ASP A 81 10.71 11.13 0.22
N ASN A 82 10.17 11.87 1.18
CA ASN A 82 10.85 13.04 1.73
C ASN A 82 11.76 12.64 2.90
N LEU A 83 12.90 12.04 2.57
CA LEU A 83 13.87 11.57 3.56
C LEU A 83 14.30 12.66 4.58
N PRO A 84 14.60 13.92 4.19
CA PRO A 84 14.90 14.97 5.15
C PRO A 84 13.79 15.18 6.19
N SER A 85 12.52 15.17 5.77
CA SER A 85 11.40 15.31 6.71
C SER A 85 11.28 14.11 7.65
N VAL A 86 11.43 12.88 7.14
CA VAL A 86 11.44 11.66 7.97
C VAL A 86 12.53 11.74 9.04
N LEU A 87 13.75 12.11 8.65
CA LEU A 87 14.87 12.22 9.58
C LEU A 87 14.69 13.35 10.59
N ALA A 88 14.15 14.50 10.18
CA ALA A 88 13.90 15.63 11.07
C ALA A 88 12.85 15.26 12.15
N TYR A 89 11.71 14.73 11.76
CA TYR A 89 10.70 14.28 12.72
C TYR A 89 11.20 13.17 13.64
N ALA A 90 11.98 12.23 13.11
CA ALA A 90 12.58 11.17 13.93
C ALA A 90 13.56 11.71 14.97
N ASN A 91 14.36 12.73 14.61
CA ASN A 91 15.34 13.34 15.49
C ASN A 91 14.71 14.27 16.54
N ASP A 92 13.75 15.10 16.14
CA ASP A 92 13.23 16.19 16.96
C ASP A 92 12.01 15.76 17.80
N ILE A 93 11.27 14.72 17.38
CA ILE A 93 10.08 14.24 18.08
C ILE A 93 10.23 12.76 18.42
N SER A 94 9.97 11.85 17.46
CA SER A 94 10.16 10.41 17.61
C SER A 94 10.01 9.70 16.25
N TYR A 95 10.56 8.48 16.14
CA TYR A 95 10.37 7.66 14.95
C TYR A 95 8.90 7.25 14.76
N GLU A 96 8.15 7.10 15.83
CA GLU A 96 6.72 6.77 15.78
C GLU A 96 5.87 7.88 15.14
N SER A 97 6.36 9.12 15.15
CA SER A 97 5.64 10.30 14.67
C SER A 97 5.91 10.63 13.19
N VAL A 98 6.90 10.00 12.54
CA VAL A 98 7.41 10.42 11.23
C VAL A 98 6.35 10.49 10.14
N PHE A 99 5.36 9.62 10.15
CA PHE A 99 4.28 9.61 9.14
C PHE A 99 3.10 10.49 9.55
N VAL A 100 2.67 10.43 10.81
CA VAL A 100 1.51 11.21 11.26
C VAL A 100 1.77 12.71 11.21
N GLU A 101 2.98 13.17 11.52
CA GLU A 101 3.30 14.60 11.44
C GLU A 101 3.34 15.10 9.99
N GLN A 102 3.86 14.31 9.06
CA GLN A 102 3.78 14.65 7.64
C GLN A 102 2.32 14.64 7.15
N LEU A 103 1.52 13.66 7.58
CA LEU A 103 0.13 13.53 7.18
C LEU A 103 -0.70 14.76 7.61
N LYS A 104 -0.50 15.26 8.84
CA LYS A 104 -1.17 16.47 9.37
C LYS A 104 -1.03 17.70 8.48
N ASN A 105 0.07 17.83 7.72
CA ASN A 105 0.29 18.97 6.83
C ASN A 105 -0.61 18.99 5.59
N PHE A 106 -1.09 17.82 5.15
CA PHE A 106 -1.72 17.69 3.84
C PHE A 106 -3.10 17.05 3.86
N PHE A 107 -3.42 16.32 4.94
CA PHE A 107 -4.62 15.52 5.05
C PHE A 107 -5.89 16.37 5.10
N GLU A 108 -6.88 15.96 4.33
CA GLU A 108 -8.24 16.48 4.34
C GLU A 108 -9.25 15.34 4.52
N LYS A 109 -10.41 15.66 5.09
CA LYS A 109 -11.51 14.69 5.25
C LYS A 109 -11.88 14.06 3.90
N GLY A 110 -12.00 12.74 3.88
CA GLY A 110 -12.28 11.95 2.67
C GLY A 110 -11.03 11.39 1.99
N ASP A 111 -9.84 11.86 2.33
CA ASP A 111 -8.59 11.31 1.81
C ASP A 111 -8.43 9.82 2.16
N LEU A 112 -7.75 9.07 1.29
CA LEU A 112 -7.41 7.66 1.50
C LEU A 112 -6.00 7.53 2.07
N VAL A 113 -5.85 6.79 3.16
CA VAL A 113 -4.55 6.53 3.78
C VAL A 113 -4.28 5.03 3.83
N ILE A 114 -3.19 4.60 3.20
CA ILE A 114 -2.79 3.20 3.06
C ILE A 114 -1.51 2.95 3.84
N GLY A 115 -1.59 2.10 4.87
CA GLY A 115 -0.44 1.64 5.63
C GLY A 115 0.04 0.27 5.15
N ILE A 116 1.35 0.13 4.88
CA ILE A 116 1.98 -1.15 4.55
C ILE A 116 2.90 -1.54 5.70
N SER A 117 2.66 -2.70 6.30
CA SER A 117 3.47 -3.21 7.41
C SER A 117 3.44 -4.74 7.43
N GLY A 118 4.56 -5.38 7.12
CA GLY A 118 4.65 -6.85 7.12
C GLY A 118 4.15 -7.46 8.43
N SER A 119 4.56 -6.96 9.58
CA SER A 119 4.09 -7.43 10.90
C SER A 119 2.69 -6.93 11.28
N GLY A 120 2.20 -5.87 10.63
CA GLY A 120 0.99 -5.15 11.03
C GLY A 120 1.09 -4.40 12.37
N ASN A 121 2.30 -4.21 12.91
CA ASN A 121 2.49 -3.64 14.26
C ASN A 121 3.44 -2.42 14.31
N SER A 122 3.81 -1.85 13.18
CA SER A 122 4.68 -0.67 13.11
C SER A 122 3.96 0.55 13.66
N GLU A 123 4.38 1.07 14.82
CA GLU A 123 3.65 2.12 15.55
C GLU A 123 3.54 3.42 14.75
N ASN A 124 4.56 3.82 13.97
CA ASN A 124 4.48 5.00 13.10
C ASN A 124 3.39 4.87 12.01
N VAL A 125 3.18 3.67 11.46
CA VAL A 125 2.09 3.39 10.53
C VAL A 125 0.75 3.44 11.27
N LEU A 126 0.66 2.79 12.43
CA LEU A 126 -0.57 2.75 13.24
C LEU A 126 -1.01 4.15 13.69
N GLN A 127 -0.09 5.04 14.08
CA GLN A 127 -0.43 6.41 14.46
C GLN A 127 -1.02 7.21 13.30
N ALA A 128 -0.45 7.11 12.11
CA ALA A 128 -0.97 7.77 10.91
C ALA A 128 -2.36 7.24 10.52
N ILE A 129 -2.59 5.94 10.60
CA ILE A 129 -3.89 5.32 10.34
C ILE A 129 -4.94 5.77 11.37
N ARG A 130 -4.61 5.78 12.67
CA ARG A 130 -5.53 6.28 13.72
C ARG A 130 -5.90 7.73 13.48
N TYR A 131 -4.92 8.57 13.14
CA TYR A 131 -5.16 9.97 12.84
C TYR A 131 -6.12 10.13 11.65
N ALA A 132 -5.89 9.43 10.54
CA ALA A 132 -6.73 9.49 9.36
C ALA A 132 -8.18 9.06 9.68
N GLY A 133 -8.38 7.92 10.32
CA GLY A 133 -9.71 7.43 10.70
C GLY A 133 -10.45 8.38 11.63
N ALA A 134 -9.77 8.93 12.65
CA ALA A 134 -10.35 9.89 13.59
C ALA A 134 -10.76 11.23 12.94
N ASN A 135 -10.15 11.59 11.79
CA ASN A 135 -10.43 12.83 11.07
C ASN A 135 -11.27 12.62 9.80
N GLY A 136 -11.91 11.46 9.66
CA GLY A 136 -12.87 11.17 8.57
C GLY A 136 -12.23 10.81 7.24
N GLY A 137 -11.02 10.29 7.26
CA GLY A 137 -10.38 9.65 6.12
C GLY A 137 -10.82 8.20 5.97
N LYS A 138 -10.66 7.66 4.78
CA LYS A 138 -10.76 6.24 4.48
C LYS A 138 -9.41 5.58 4.75
N THR A 139 -9.41 4.40 5.36
CA THR A 139 -8.17 3.73 5.75
C THR A 139 -8.05 2.34 5.16
N ALA A 140 -6.84 1.98 4.71
CA ALA A 140 -6.53 0.64 4.24
C ALA A 140 -5.18 0.16 4.82
N GLY A 141 -5.06 -1.14 5.02
CA GLY A 141 -3.85 -1.76 5.52
C GLY A 141 -3.45 -2.97 4.69
N ILE A 142 -2.19 -3.05 4.33
CA ILE A 142 -1.59 -4.22 3.67
C ILE A 142 -0.58 -4.82 4.65
N SER A 143 -0.85 -6.02 5.13
CA SER A 143 -0.07 -6.68 6.20
C SER A 143 0.17 -8.16 5.93
N GLY A 144 0.92 -8.80 6.81
CA GLY A 144 1.22 -10.23 6.75
C GLY A 144 0.89 -10.96 8.04
N TYR A 145 1.38 -12.19 8.20
CA TYR A 145 1.15 -13.05 9.36
C TYR A 145 -0.35 -13.18 9.67
N ALA A 146 -0.75 -12.76 10.86
CA ALA A 146 -2.15 -12.71 11.30
C ALA A 146 -2.81 -11.33 11.11
N GLY A 147 -2.12 -10.38 10.47
CA GLY A 147 -2.63 -9.03 10.22
C GLY A 147 -2.14 -7.97 11.20
N GLY A 148 -1.79 -8.38 12.42
CA GLY A 148 -1.38 -7.47 13.50
C GLY A 148 -2.48 -6.45 13.85
N LYS A 149 -2.12 -5.42 14.60
CA LYS A 149 -3.03 -4.33 14.99
C LYS A 149 -3.55 -3.53 13.78
N LEU A 150 -2.82 -3.54 12.68
CA LEU A 150 -3.19 -2.79 11.47
C LEU A 150 -4.47 -3.34 10.88
N ALA A 151 -4.62 -4.67 10.79
CA ALA A 151 -5.81 -5.30 10.22
C ALA A 151 -7.09 -5.00 11.01
N ASP A 152 -6.98 -4.86 12.35
CA ASP A 152 -8.13 -4.53 13.20
C ASP A 152 -8.48 -3.04 13.17
N LEU A 153 -7.56 -2.19 12.75
CA LEU A 153 -7.68 -0.73 12.84
C LEU A 153 -8.25 -0.08 11.58
N VAL A 154 -8.03 -0.70 10.41
CA VAL A 154 -8.39 -0.12 9.11
C VAL A 154 -9.78 -0.53 8.64
N ASP A 155 -10.39 0.29 7.76
CA ASP A 155 -11.64 -0.07 7.08
C ASP A 155 -11.45 -1.23 6.10
N ILE A 156 -10.30 -1.29 5.43
CA ILE A 156 -9.99 -2.28 4.39
C ILE A 156 -8.67 -3.00 4.74
N PRO A 157 -8.73 -4.13 5.45
CA PRO A 157 -7.54 -4.95 5.69
C PRO A 157 -7.30 -5.92 4.54
N PHE A 158 -6.06 -5.96 4.02
CA PHE A 158 -5.54 -7.05 3.20
C PHE A 158 -4.40 -7.76 3.95
N VAL A 159 -4.47 -9.08 4.09
CA VAL A 159 -3.49 -9.85 4.89
C VAL A 159 -2.88 -10.97 4.06
N ALA A 160 -1.58 -10.90 3.81
CA ALA A 160 -0.79 -12.02 3.28
C ALA A 160 -0.54 -13.04 4.40
N ARG A 161 -1.37 -14.07 4.49
CA ARG A 161 -1.36 -15.04 5.61
C ARG A 161 -0.24 -16.07 5.46
N VAL A 162 0.96 -15.65 5.78
CA VAL A 162 2.15 -16.49 5.83
C VAL A 162 3.09 -16.02 6.93
N ASP A 163 3.72 -16.96 7.64
CA ASP A 163 4.67 -16.69 8.72
C ASP A 163 6.13 -16.63 8.17
N ASP A 164 6.32 -15.77 7.17
CA ASP A 164 7.60 -15.56 6.48
C ASP A 164 7.61 -14.14 5.88
N MET A 165 8.48 -13.26 6.39
CA MET A 165 8.52 -11.85 6.01
C MET A 165 8.79 -11.65 4.51
N GLN A 166 9.68 -12.44 3.92
CA GLN A 166 10.04 -12.29 2.51
C GLN A 166 8.84 -12.63 1.62
N LYS A 167 8.11 -13.71 1.92
CA LYS A 167 6.89 -14.08 1.18
C LYS A 167 5.74 -13.09 1.42
N VAL A 168 5.66 -12.50 2.62
CA VAL A 168 4.73 -11.38 2.89
C VAL A 168 5.02 -10.22 1.94
N GLU A 169 6.28 -9.80 1.83
CA GLU A 169 6.69 -8.69 0.96
C GLU A 169 6.50 -9.02 -0.53
N ASP A 170 6.77 -10.26 -0.96
CA ASP A 170 6.49 -10.74 -2.32
C ASP A 170 5.00 -10.60 -2.66
N VAL A 171 4.11 -11.07 -1.75
CA VAL A 171 2.66 -10.95 -1.94
C VAL A 171 2.21 -9.49 -1.98
N HIS A 172 2.77 -8.64 -1.12
CA HIS A 172 2.49 -7.19 -1.14
C HIS A 172 2.85 -6.58 -2.50
N MET A 173 3.99 -6.95 -3.07
CA MET A 173 4.41 -6.47 -4.39
C MET A 173 3.50 -7.00 -5.51
N ILE A 174 3.09 -8.27 -5.45
CA ILE A 174 2.11 -8.84 -6.38
C ILE A 174 0.79 -8.05 -6.32
N VAL A 175 0.30 -7.76 -5.12
CA VAL A 175 -0.96 -7.01 -4.90
C VAL A 175 -0.89 -5.61 -5.52
N VAL A 176 0.18 -4.84 -5.27
CA VAL A 176 0.28 -3.47 -5.81
C VAL A 176 0.38 -3.47 -7.33
N HIS A 177 1.10 -4.42 -7.94
CA HIS A 177 1.14 -4.58 -9.39
C HIS A 177 -0.23 -4.94 -9.98
N MET A 178 -0.95 -5.87 -9.35
CA MET A 178 -2.29 -6.26 -9.79
C MET A 178 -3.27 -5.08 -9.68
N ILE A 179 -3.19 -4.29 -8.60
CA ILE A 179 -3.99 -3.07 -8.43
C ILE A 179 -3.68 -2.09 -9.55
N MET A 180 -2.41 -1.81 -9.83
CA MET A 180 -2.01 -0.92 -10.91
C MET A 180 -2.61 -1.34 -12.25
N GLN A 181 -2.48 -2.60 -12.62
CA GLN A 181 -3.03 -3.12 -13.87
C GLN A 181 -4.55 -3.04 -13.94
N ALA A 182 -5.25 -3.37 -12.84
CA ALA A 182 -6.71 -3.33 -12.77
C ALA A 182 -7.23 -1.87 -12.85
N VAL A 183 -6.59 -0.95 -12.13
CA VAL A 183 -6.92 0.49 -12.18
C VAL A 183 -6.65 1.06 -13.57
N TYR A 184 -5.50 0.74 -14.16
CA TYR A 184 -5.18 1.14 -15.54
C TYR A 184 -6.25 0.65 -16.53
N ALA A 185 -6.57 -0.64 -16.52
CA ALA A 185 -7.58 -1.23 -17.41
C ALA A 185 -8.96 -0.59 -17.24
N LYS A 186 -9.32 -0.22 -16.00
CA LYS A 186 -10.60 0.45 -15.71
C LYS A 186 -10.66 1.88 -16.24
N LEU A 187 -9.55 2.62 -16.16
CA LEU A 187 -9.49 4.03 -16.55
C LEU A 187 -9.16 4.24 -18.02
N HIS A 188 -8.64 3.22 -18.71
CA HIS A 188 -8.27 3.25 -20.13
C HIS A 188 -9.03 2.20 -20.97
N PRO A 189 -10.37 2.23 -21.00
CA PRO A 189 -11.16 1.13 -21.58
C PRO A 189 -10.99 0.92 -23.09
N TYR A 190 -10.34 1.84 -23.80
CA TYR A 190 -10.23 1.84 -25.27
C TYR A 190 -8.80 1.66 -25.81
N ASN A 191 -7.82 1.38 -24.99
CA ASN A 191 -6.46 1.06 -25.49
C ASN A 191 -6.46 -0.34 -26.11
N ALA A 192 -6.60 -0.36 -27.47
CA ALA A 192 -6.71 -1.58 -28.28
C ALA A 192 -5.49 -2.52 -28.23
N THR A 193 -4.42 -2.16 -27.52
CA THR A 193 -3.20 -2.95 -27.44
C THR A 193 -3.13 -3.86 -26.21
N GLY A 194 -4.00 -3.70 -25.22
CA GLY A 194 -4.11 -4.59 -24.06
C GLY A 194 -2.84 -4.78 -23.23
N LYS A 195 -1.83 -3.92 -23.43
CA LYS A 195 -0.60 -3.95 -22.64
C LYS A 195 -0.56 -2.73 -21.74
N PRO A 196 -0.50 -2.95 -20.41
CA PRO A 196 -0.03 -1.91 -19.50
C PRO A 196 1.38 -1.49 -19.89
N CYS A 197 1.71 -0.24 -19.63
CA CYS A 197 3.08 0.25 -19.79
C CYS A 197 4.08 -0.55 -18.95
#